data_7e9335fba60383902beddf8fe1adc068
#
_entry.id   7e9335fba60383902beddf8fe1adc068
#
_cell.length_a   1.000
_cell.length_b   1.000
_cell.length_c   1.000
_cell.angle_alpha   90.00
_cell.angle_beta   90.00
_cell.angle_gamma   90.00
#
_symmetry.space_group_name_H-M   'P 1'
#
loop_
_entity.id
_entity.type
_entity.pdbx_description
1 polymer ?
#
loop_
_entity_poly.entity_id
_entity_poly.type
_entity_poly.pdbx_seq_one_letter_code
_entity_poly.pdbx_strand_id
1 'polypeptide(L)'
;MVKPYLIEHKDEPLNKELIMHIHEMMTTKTLKNAEDEGKFRTTNDIVVANEITNEIVHQPPTYEEIPEFIEWLCKFVNEPAQGTFIHPIIRAIIVHFMVAYMHPFVDGNGRTARALFYWYMLKQGYWLMEYLSISRIIYRSKTSYENAYLYTESDDNDMGYFIHYHLKVLLNSFKELKAYIQHKSKEQTESLKIMREENLNERQAEILALYKNKTDTVLTVKEVQSRFAVSDPTARNDLMVLVSRGYLEEIHVNKVKVKYVIKR
;
A
#
# COMPACT_ATOMS: atom_id res chain seq x y z
N MET A 1 -4.48 3.96 -9.02
CA MET A 1 -5.42 5.02 -9.42
C MET A 1 -6.01 5.80 -8.24
N VAL A 2 -6.27 5.21 -7.08
CA VAL A 2 -6.91 5.92 -5.95
C VAL A 2 -6.01 6.97 -5.28
N LYS A 3 -4.71 6.67 -5.07
CA LYS A 3 -3.80 7.62 -4.39
C LYS A 3 -3.72 9.02 -5.03
N PRO A 4 -3.56 9.17 -6.35
CA PRO A 4 -3.57 10.51 -6.97
C PRO A 4 -4.84 11.28 -6.66
N TYR A 5 -6.00 10.64 -6.72
CA TYR A 5 -7.27 11.26 -6.38
C TYR A 5 -7.33 11.73 -4.93
N LEU A 6 -6.88 10.88 -3.97
CA LEU A 6 -6.85 11.27 -2.55
C LEU A 6 -5.93 12.48 -2.29
N ILE A 7 -4.84 12.61 -3.05
CA ILE A 7 -3.92 13.74 -2.96
C ILE A 7 -4.56 15.02 -3.54
N GLU A 8 -5.22 14.90 -4.67
CA GLU A 8 -5.88 16.03 -5.35
C GLU A 8 -7.04 16.60 -4.51
N HIS A 9 -7.82 15.72 -3.87
CA HIS A 9 -9.01 16.11 -3.09
C HIS A 9 -8.76 16.15 -1.56
N LYS A 10 -7.51 16.17 -1.11
CA LYS A 10 -7.18 16.14 0.33
C LYS A 10 -7.66 17.37 1.10
N ASP A 11 -7.74 18.53 0.44
CA ASP A 11 -8.09 19.81 1.07
C ASP A 11 -9.61 20.04 1.11
N GLU A 12 -10.39 19.22 0.42
CA GLU A 12 -11.84 19.29 0.44
C GLU A 12 -12.42 18.87 1.80
N PRO A 13 -13.57 19.41 2.22
CA PRO A 13 -14.28 18.89 3.38
C PRO A 13 -14.82 17.49 3.08
N LEU A 14 -14.81 16.61 4.09
CA LEU A 14 -15.46 15.30 3.97
C LEU A 14 -16.98 15.52 3.87
N ASN A 15 -17.58 14.93 2.87
CA ASN A 15 -19.02 14.90 2.67
C ASN A 15 -19.46 13.52 2.16
N LYS A 16 -20.76 13.32 2.09
CA LYS A 16 -21.38 12.07 1.65
C LYS A 16 -20.90 11.68 0.24
N GLU A 17 -20.85 12.62 -0.66
CA GLU A 17 -20.49 12.43 -2.07
C GLU A 17 -19.04 11.97 -2.21
N LEU A 18 -18.11 12.56 -1.46
CA LEU A 18 -16.71 12.16 -1.45
C LEU A 18 -16.54 10.73 -0.89
N ILE A 19 -17.27 10.36 0.16
CA ILE A 19 -17.24 8.99 0.72
C ILE A 19 -17.73 7.98 -0.31
N MET A 20 -18.85 8.26 -0.99
CA MET A 20 -19.42 7.41 -2.03
C MET A 20 -18.47 7.27 -3.22
N HIS A 21 -17.86 8.36 -3.66
CA HIS A 21 -16.92 8.34 -4.77
C HIS A 21 -15.62 7.60 -4.44
N ILE A 22 -15.08 7.77 -3.22
CA ILE A 22 -13.94 6.97 -2.75
C ILE A 22 -14.30 5.47 -2.76
N HIS A 23 -15.49 5.10 -2.30
CA HIS A 23 -15.95 3.72 -2.36
C HIS A 23 -16.04 3.21 -3.79
N GLU A 24 -16.66 3.95 -4.71
CA GLU A 24 -16.75 3.62 -6.13
C GLU A 24 -15.37 3.31 -6.71
N MET A 25 -14.40 4.21 -6.51
CA MET A 25 -13.04 4.01 -7.00
C MET A 25 -12.34 2.78 -6.38
N MET A 26 -12.61 2.49 -5.10
CA MET A 26 -12.03 1.33 -4.41
C MET A 26 -12.64 0.01 -4.85
N THR A 27 -13.82 0.04 -5.43
CA THR A 27 -14.63 -1.15 -5.72
C THR A 27 -14.86 -1.39 -7.20
N THR A 28 -14.57 -0.43 -8.07
CA THR A 28 -14.72 -0.53 -9.53
C THR A 28 -14.23 -1.87 -10.06
N LYS A 29 -15.11 -2.62 -10.72
CA LYS A 29 -14.87 -3.95 -11.32
C LYS A 29 -14.50 -5.05 -10.31
N THR A 30 -14.76 -4.87 -9.02
CA THR A 30 -14.45 -5.86 -7.99
C THR A 30 -15.67 -6.32 -7.18
N LEU A 31 -16.80 -5.61 -7.29
CA LEU A 31 -18.06 -6.04 -6.69
C LEU A 31 -18.76 -7.08 -7.59
N LYS A 32 -19.60 -7.92 -6.96
CA LYS A 32 -20.45 -8.85 -7.68
C LYS A 32 -21.48 -8.11 -8.56
N ASN A 33 -22.07 -7.04 -8.00
CA ASN A 33 -23.03 -6.18 -8.71
C ASN A 33 -22.40 -4.79 -8.86
N ALA A 34 -22.20 -4.35 -10.07
CA ALA A 34 -21.66 -3.02 -10.35
C ALA A 34 -22.62 -1.90 -9.88
N GLU A 35 -23.90 -2.20 -9.73
CA GLU A 35 -24.90 -1.25 -9.24
C GLU A 35 -24.69 -0.82 -7.79
N ASP A 36 -23.92 -1.59 -6.99
CA ASP A 36 -23.61 -1.29 -5.60
C ASP A 36 -22.38 -0.37 -5.47
N GLU A 37 -21.63 -0.15 -6.56
CA GLU A 37 -20.47 0.74 -6.56
C GLU A 37 -20.91 2.18 -6.19
N GLY A 38 -20.28 2.76 -5.18
CA GLY A 38 -20.55 4.12 -4.73
C GLY A 38 -21.91 4.31 -4.01
N LYS A 39 -22.62 3.24 -3.63
CA LYS A 39 -23.94 3.34 -2.98
C LYS A 39 -23.95 2.70 -1.60
N PHE A 40 -24.59 3.39 -0.65
CA PHE A 40 -24.84 2.82 0.66
C PHE A 40 -25.85 1.66 0.55
N ARG A 41 -25.69 0.67 1.42
CA ARG A 41 -26.65 -0.44 1.54
C ARG A 41 -28.01 0.05 2.02
N THR A 42 -29.03 -0.70 1.64
CA THR A 42 -30.45 -0.44 1.98
C THR A 42 -31.09 -1.66 2.64
N THR A 43 -30.27 -2.61 3.11
CA THR A 43 -30.72 -3.84 3.76
C THR A 43 -29.83 -4.16 4.97
N ASN A 44 -30.32 -5.02 5.87
CA ASN A 44 -29.65 -5.42 7.11
C ASN A 44 -29.09 -6.85 7.07
N ASP A 45 -29.01 -7.46 5.89
CA ASP A 45 -28.54 -8.82 5.66
C ASP A 45 -26.99 -8.93 5.54
N ILE A 46 -26.27 -7.84 5.81
CA ILE A 46 -24.82 -7.80 5.82
C ILE A 46 -24.30 -8.19 7.20
N VAL A 47 -23.39 -9.15 7.23
CA VAL A 47 -22.63 -9.55 8.41
C VAL A 47 -21.14 -9.63 8.05
N VAL A 48 -20.28 -9.40 9.02
CA VAL A 48 -18.84 -9.69 8.88
C VAL A 48 -18.59 -11.06 9.48
N ALA A 49 -18.19 -12.01 8.66
CA ALA A 49 -17.88 -13.36 9.08
C ALA A 49 -16.37 -13.67 8.92
N ASN A 50 -15.85 -14.55 9.75
CA ASN A 50 -14.53 -15.10 9.58
C ASN A 50 -14.52 -15.98 8.33
N GLU A 51 -13.61 -15.71 7.39
CA GLU A 51 -13.53 -16.42 6.09
C GLU A 51 -13.21 -17.93 6.23
N ILE A 52 -12.67 -18.38 7.37
CA ILE A 52 -12.26 -19.77 7.60
C ILE A 52 -13.33 -20.52 8.39
N THR A 53 -13.84 -19.90 9.47
CA THR A 53 -14.79 -20.57 10.39
C THR A 53 -16.25 -20.30 10.04
N ASN A 54 -16.54 -19.32 9.19
CA ASN A 54 -17.88 -18.78 8.90
C ASN A 54 -18.62 -18.25 10.14
N GLU A 55 -17.94 -18.06 11.26
CA GLU A 55 -18.52 -17.45 12.45
C GLU A 55 -18.73 -15.95 12.22
N ILE A 56 -19.88 -15.43 12.61
CA ILE A 56 -20.16 -13.99 12.59
C ILE A 56 -19.29 -13.34 13.65
N VAL A 57 -18.40 -12.45 13.21
CA VAL A 57 -17.47 -11.71 14.08
C VAL A 57 -17.94 -10.28 14.33
N HIS A 58 -18.83 -9.75 13.51
CA HIS A 58 -19.43 -8.43 13.72
C HIS A 58 -20.80 -8.36 13.03
N GLN A 59 -21.78 -7.82 13.73
CA GLN A 59 -23.09 -7.47 13.22
C GLN A 59 -23.15 -5.94 13.11
N PRO A 60 -23.09 -5.37 11.89
CA PRO A 60 -23.15 -3.92 11.73
C PRO A 60 -24.48 -3.33 12.25
N PRO A 61 -24.47 -2.06 12.69
CA PRO A 61 -25.70 -1.29 12.95
C PRO A 61 -26.66 -1.33 11.75
N THR A 62 -27.91 -0.97 11.96
CA THR A 62 -28.92 -1.04 10.90
C THR A 62 -28.65 -0.02 9.79
N TYR A 63 -29.15 -0.30 8.56
CA TYR A 63 -28.91 0.62 7.43
C TYR A 63 -29.65 1.95 7.63
N GLU A 64 -30.71 1.99 8.42
CA GLU A 64 -31.46 3.18 8.78
C GLU A 64 -30.61 4.19 9.56
N GLU A 65 -29.57 3.72 10.25
CA GLU A 65 -28.64 4.55 11.02
C GLU A 65 -27.53 5.18 10.15
N ILE A 66 -27.35 4.70 8.90
CA ILE A 66 -26.28 5.18 8.02
C ILE A 66 -26.35 6.70 7.78
N PRO A 67 -27.48 7.34 7.52
CA PRO A 67 -27.52 8.78 7.28
C PRO A 67 -27.00 9.60 8.46
N GLU A 68 -27.44 9.27 9.68
CA GLU A 68 -26.99 9.94 10.90
C GLU A 68 -25.51 9.69 11.16
N PHE A 69 -25.05 8.45 10.96
CA PHE A 69 -23.66 8.10 11.08
C PHE A 69 -22.76 8.90 10.10
N ILE A 70 -23.15 9.03 8.83
CA ILE A 70 -22.39 9.77 7.83
C ILE A 70 -22.34 11.27 8.20
N GLU A 71 -23.43 11.84 8.67
CA GLU A 71 -23.46 13.22 9.15
C GLU A 71 -22.49 13.41 10.33
N TRP A 72 -22.57 12.52 11.33
CA TRP A 72 -21.64 12.52 12.45
C TRP A 72 -20.16 12.39 12.00
N LEU A 73 -19.87 11.46 11.09
CA LEU A 73 -18.52 11.23 10.57
C LEU A 73 -17.96 12.48 9.86
N CYS A 74 -18.78 13.10 9.00
CA CYS A 74 -18.42 14.34 8.33
C CYS A 74 -18.13 15.47 9.32
N LYS A 75 -18.98 15.64 10.32
CA LYS A 75 -18.79 16.61 11.39
C LYS A 75 -17.53 16.33 12.19
N PHE A 76 -17.33 15.07 12.63
CA PHE A 76 -16.15 14.65 13.38
C PHE A 76 -14.84 14.93 12.63
N VAL A 77 -14.83 14.76 11.30
CA VAL A 77 -13.64 14.96 10.45
C VAL A 77 -13.38 16.43 10.16
N ASN A 78 -14.43 17.21 9.89
CA ASN A 78 -14.28 18.58 9.40
C ASN A 78 -14.17 19.61 10.52
N GLU A 79 -14.76 19.33 11.70
CA GLU A 79 -14.76 20.27 12.81
C GLU A 79 -13.63 20.00 13.80
N PRO A 80 -13.03 21.03 14.38
CA PRO A 80 -12.10 20.86 15.50
C PRO A 80 -12.85 20.26 16.69
N ALA A 81 -12.19 19.36 17.42
CA ALA A 81 -12.76 18.78 18.63
C ALA A 81 -13.03 19.88 19.66
N GLN A 82 -14.29 20.03 20.07
CA GLN A 82 -14.67 20.96 21.11
C GLN A 82 -14.15 20.47 22.46
N GLY A 83 -13.29 21.25 23.11
CA GLY A 83 -12.83 21.02 24.48
C GLY A 83 -11.71 19.98 24.67
N THR A 84 -11.51 19.03 23.78
CA THR A 84 -10.48 17.99 23.91
C THR A 84 -9.68 17.84 22.61
N PHE A 85 -8.36 18.01 22.70
CA PHE A 85 -7.50 17.79 21.56
C PHE A 85 -7.39 16.29 21.26
N ILE A 86 -7.74 15.91 20.04
CA ILE A 86 -7.49 14.55 19.51
C ILE A 86 -6.40 14.66 18.45
N HIS A 87 -5.28 13.97 18.67
CA HIS A 87 -4.18 13.96 17.73
C HIS A 87 -4.64 13.45 16.35
N PRO A 88 -4.22 14.07 15.22
CA PRO A 88 -4.70 13.68 13.88
C PRO A 88 -4.54 12.19 13.55
N ILE A 89 -3.45 11.57 13.94
CA ILE A 89 -3.24 10.11 13.75
C ILE A 89 -4.33 9.31 14.46
N ILE A 90 -4.68 9.68 15.70
CA ILE A 90 -5.72 9.00 16.47
C ILE A 90 -7.08 9.21 15.80
N ARG A 91 -7.37 10.45 15.36
CA ARG A 91 -8.62 10.75 14.64
C ARG A 91 -8.71 9.95 13.33
N ALA A 92 -7.64 9.82 12.56
CA ALA A 92 -7.59 8.96 11.37
C ALA A 92 -7.91 7.50 11.69
N ILE A 93 -7.36 6.98 12.80
CA ILE A 93 -7.62 5.61 13.26
C ILE A 93 -9.08 5.43 13.67
N ILE A 94 -9.66 6.41 14.36
CA ILE A 94 -11.11 6.40 14.71
C ILE A 94 -11.96 6.40 13.43
N VAL A 95 -11.66 7.24 12.45
CA VAL A 95 -12.36 7.24 11.14
C VAL A 95 -12.31 5.85 10.49
N HIS A 96 -11.14 5.23 10.49
CA HIS A 96 -10.98 3.86 9.96
C HIS A 96 -11.88 2.86 10.71
N PHE A 97 -11.85 2.87 12.04
CA PHE A 97 -12.67 1.98 12.85
C PHE A 97 -14.15 2.19 12.58
N MET A 98 -14.63 3.43 12.67
CA MET A 98 -16.03 3.77 12.57
C MET A 98 -16.65 3.38 11.22
N VAL A 99 -15.93 3.59 10.10
CA VAL A 99 -16.42 3.16 8.78
C VAL A 99 -16.48 1.64 8.66
N ALA A 100 -15.53 0.93 9.25
CA ALA A 100 -15.52 -0.53 9.25
C ALA A 100 -16.59 -1.10 10.21
N TYR A 101 -16.84 -0.46 11.34
CA TYR A 101 -17.90 -0.81 12.30
C TYR A 101 -19.28 -0.62 11.70
N MET A 102 -19.57 0.55 11.14
CA MET A 102 -20.88 0.86 10.55
C MET A 102 -21.18 0.01 9.30
N HIS A 103 -20.17 -0.40 8.57
CA HIS A 103 -20.32 -1.17 7.33
C HIS A 103 -21.36 -0.56 6.38
N PRO A 104 -21.21 0.71 5.95
CA PRO A 104 -22.25 1.42 5.23
C PRO A 104 -22.47 0.93 3.80
N PHE A 105 -21.64 0.04 3.27
CA PHE A 105 -21.71 -0.49 1.92
C PHE A 105 -21.97 -2.00 1.92
N VAL A 106 -22.45 -2.54 0.81
CA VAL A 106 -22.66 -3.99 0.64
C VAL A 106 -21.33 -4.77 0.69
N ASP A 107 -20.27 -4.24 0.08
CA ASP A 107 -18.90 -4.76 0.14
C ASP A 107 -17.92 -3.58 0.01
N GLY A 108 -16.63 -3.82 0.20
CA GLY A 108 -15.60 -2.78 0.06
C GLY A 108 -15.41 -1.87 1.27
N ASN A 109 -16.12 -2.09 2.37
CA ASN A 109 -16.03 -1.27 3.58
C ASN A 109 -14.60 -1.15 4.13
N GLY A 110 -13.88 -2.25 4.22
CA GLY A 110 -12.49 -2.24 4.68
C GLY A 110 -11.53 -1.49 3.73
N ARG A 111 -11.78 -1.53 2.41
CA ARG A 111 -11.02 -0.77 1.41
C ARG A 111 -11.28 0.73 1.57
N THR A 112 -12.54 1.11 1.71
CA THR A 112 -12.98 2.48 1.90
C THR A 112 -12.51 3.06 3.23
N ALA A 113 -12.60 2.32 4.33
CA ALA A 113 -12.10 2.71 5.63
C ALA A 113 -10.60 3.05 5.60
N ARG A 114 -9.79 2.21 4.95
CA ARG A 114 -8.36 2.49 4.75
C ARG A 114 -8.11 3.67 3.81
N ALA A 115 -8.91 3.84 2.76
CA ALA A 115 -8.78 4.99 1.87
C ALA A 115 -9.10 6.30 2.59
N LEU A 116 -10.15 6.35 3.41
CA LEU A 116 -10.49 7.51 4.24
C LEU A 116 -9.43 7.79 5.31
N PHE A 117 -8.83 6.76 5.90
CA PHE A 117 -7.67 6.91 6.77
C PHE A 117 -6.51 7.62 6.05
N TYR A 118 -6.14 7.17 4.84
CA TYR A 118 -5.09 7.79 4.04
C TYR A 118 -5.43 9.23 3.66
N TRP A 119 -6.65 9.45 3.18
CA TRP A 119 -7.13 10.77 2.81
C TRP A 119 -7.02 11.75 3.97
N TYR A 120 -7.53 11.37 5.15
CA TYR A 120 -7.46 12.22 6.33
C TYR A 120 -6.03 12.52 6.78
N MET A 121 -5.15 11.54 6.76
CA MET A 121 -3.73 11.73 7.08
C MET A 121 -3.06 12.70 6.11
N LEU A 122 -3.33 12.59 4.80
CA LEU A 122 -2.81 13.51 3.78
C LEU A 122 -3.35 14.93 3.99
N LYS A 123 -4.65 15.07 4.28
CA LYS A 123 -5.30 16.34 4.66
C LYS A 123 -4.60 17.02 5.84
N GLN A 124 -4.13 16.25 6.80
CA GLN A 124 -3.40 16.74 7.97
C GLN A 124 -1.90 16.97 7.74
N GLY A 125 -1.45 16.89 6.49
CA GLY A 125 -0.06 17.18 6.11
C GLY A 125 0.92 16.02 6.28
N TYR A 126 0.47 14.81 6.57
CA TYR A 126 1.32 13.62 6.67
C TYR A 126 1.63 13.07 5.27
N TRP A 127 2.39 13.81 4.48
CA TRP A 127 2.72 13.48 3.09
C TRP A 127 3.39 12.11 2.90
N LEU A 128 4.14 11.62 3.90
CA LEU A 128 4.76 10.29 3.86
C LEU A 128 3.74 9.15 3.67
N MET A 129 2.46 9.41 3.95
CA MET A 129 1.39 8.43 3.75
C MET A 129 1.23 8.03 2.27
N GLU A 130 1.71 8.83 1.33
CA GLU A 130 1.77 8.47 -0.09
C GLU A 130 2.61 7.21 -0.34
N TYR A 131 3.63 6.99 0.48
CA TYR A 131 4.62 5.92 0.32
C TYR A 131 4.43 4.76 1.28
N LEU A 132 3.69 4.95 2.36
CA LEU A 132 3.39 3.91 3.34
C LEU A 132 2.31 2.96 2.82
N SER A 133 2.39 1.69 3.21
CA SER A 133 1.38 0.68 2.90
C SER A 133 0.90 -0.02 4.17
N ILE A 134 -0.04 0.63 4.90
CA ILE A 134 -0.67 -0.01 6.07
C ILE A 134 -1.43 -1.26 5.67
N SER A 135 -2.06 -1.28 4.49
CA SER A 135 -2.82 -2.44 4.01
C SER A 135 -1.96 -3.71 3.90
N ARG A 136 -0.68 -3.56 3.52
CA ARG A 136 0.26 -4.69 3.44
C ARG A 136 0.60 -5.25 4.83
N ILE A 137 0.78 -4.38 5.82
CA ILE A 137 1.04 -4.79 7.20
C ILE A 137 -0.20 -5.45 7.80
N ILE A 138 -1.38 -4.85 7.61
CA ILE A 138 -2.67 -5.41 8.05
C ILE A 138 -2.89 -6.79 7.45
N TYR A 139 -2.64 -6.98 6.15
CA TYR A 139 -2.77 -8.27 5.48
C TYR A 139 -1.88 -9.36 6.11
N ARG A 140 -0.65 -9.00 6.50
CA ARG A 140 0.29 -9.93 7.17
C ARG A 140 -0.05 -10.20 8.63
N SER A 141 -0.86 -9.38 9.24
CA SER A 141 -1.30 -9.48 10.64
C SER A 141 -2.83 -9.54 10.75
N LYS A 142 -3.50 -10.24 9.81
CA LYS A 142 -4.96 -10.29 9.70
C LYS A 142 -5.63 -10.66 11.02
N THR A 143 -5.20 -11.73 11.67
CA THR A 143 -5.75 -12.17 12.97
C THR A 143 -5.61 -11.10 14.06
N SER A 144 -4.46 -10.41 14.11
CA SER A 144 -4.29 -9.33 15.10
C SER A 144 -5.18 -8.12 14.81
N TYR A 145 -5.46 -7.86 13.54
CA TYR A 145 -6.41 -6.82 13.11
C TYR A 145 -7.84 -7.17 13.51
N GLU A 146 -8.26 -8.40 13.24
CA GLU A 146 -9.58 -8.91 13.63
C GLU A 146 -9.75 -8.89 15.15
N ASN A 147 -8.75 -9.37 15.90
CA ASN A 147 -8.77 -9.33 17.36
C ASN A 147 -8.85 -7.89 17.91
N ALA A 148 -8.18 -6.91 17.27
CA ALA A 148 -8.27 -5.53 17.70
C ALA A 148 -9.69 -4.96 17.58
N TYR A 149 -10.44 -5.36 16.54
CA TYR A 149 -11.88 -5.06 16.45
C TYR A 149 -12.68 -5.76 17.55
N LEU A 150 -12.55 -7.08 17.67
CA LEU A 150 -13.30 -7.87 18.64
C LEU A 150 -13.10 -7.37 20.08
N TYR A 151 -11.86 -7.06 20.47
CA TYR A 151 -11.57 -6.55 21.80
C TYR A 151 -12.18 -5.16 22.01
N THR A 152 -12.12 -4.28 21.01
CA THR A 152 -12.77 -2.97 21.08
C THR A 152 -14.29 -3.11 21.26
N GLU A 153 -14.95 -3.93 20.44
CA GLU A 153 -16.41 -4.13 20.52
C GLU A 153 -16.86 -4.85 21.82
N SER A 154 -16.06 -5.82 22.30
CA SER A 154 -16.39 -6.57 23.51
C SER A 154 -16.16 -5.81 24.81
N ASP A 155 -15.44 -4.69 24.78
CA ASP A 155 -15.12 -3.85 25.92
C ASP A 155 -15.72 -2.44 25.75
N ASP A 156 -17.04 -2.39 25.56
CA ASP A 156 -17.83 -1.16 25.44
C ASP A 156 -17.28 -0.13 24.42
N ASN A 157 -16.71 -0.64 23.35
CA ASN A 157 -16.04 0.15 22.31
C ASN A 157 -14.81 0.93 22.82
N ASP A 158 -14.02 0.36 23.76
CA ASP A 158 -12.73 0.93 24.12
C ASP A 158 -11.79 0.92 22.91
N MET A 159 -11.61 2.09 22.35
CA MET A 159 -10.75 2.30 21.18
C MET A 159 -9.26 2.03 21.44
N GLY A 160 -8.86 1.84 22.68
CA GLY A 160 -7.46 1.61 23.07
C GLY A 160 -6.83 0.43 22.32
N TYR A 161 -7.55 -0.68 22.17
CA TYR A 161 -7.07 -1.87 21.47
C TYR A 161 -6.81 -1.59 19.98
N PHE A 162 -7.76 -0.98 19.29
CA PHE A 162 -7.66 -0.67 17.87
C PHE A 162 -6.60 0.41 17.58
N ILE A 163 -6.55 1.44 18.41
CA ILE A 163 -5.53 2.50 18.33
C ILE A 163 -4.13 1.91 18.51
N HIS A 164 -3.92 1.09 19.55
CA HIS A 164 -2.63 0.46 19.81
C HIS A 164 -2.16 -0.41 18.64
N TYR A 165 -3.06 -1.24 18.11
CA TYR A 165 -2.77 -2.05 16.92
C TYR A 165 -2.34 -1.18 15.74
N HIS A 166 -3.10 -0.13 15.42
CA HIS A 166 -2.82 0.73 14.27
C HIS A 166 -1.54 1.55 14.43
N LEU A 167 -1.19 1.98 15.63
CA LEU A 167 0.09 2.62 15.90
C LEU A 167 1.26 1.67 15.61
N LYS A 168 1.14 0.39 15.96
CA LYS A 168 2.13 -0.65 15.58
C LYS A 168 2.20 -0.85 14.07
N VAL A 169 1.06 -0.88 13.39
CA VAL A 169 0.99 -0.98 11.91
C VAL A 169 1.71 0.20 11.27
N LEU A 170 1.43 1.43 11.71
CA LEU A 170 2.10 2.64 11.20
C LEU A 170 3.61 2.58 11.44
N LEU A 171 4.04 2.24 12.65
CA LEU A 171 5.46 2.11 12.98
C LEU A 171 6.17 1.09 12.09
N ASN A 172 5.55 -0.07 11.86
CA ASN A 172 6.12 -1.12 11.02
C ASN A 172 6.16 -0.70 9.55
N SER A 173 5.10 -0.04 9.04
CA SER A 173 5.10 0.52 7.69
C SER A 173 6.20 1.55 7.49
N PHE A 174 6.43 2.41 8.47
CA PHE A 174 7.51 3.38 8.45
C PHE A 174 8.90 2.73 8.48
N LYS A 175 9.10 1.70 9.31
CA LYS A 175 10.36 0.94 9.36
C LYS A 175 10.65 0.26 8.01
N GLU A 176 9.63 -0.35 7.36
CA GLU A 176 9.79 -0.95 6.04
C GLU A 176 10.17 0.09 4.98
N LEU A 177 9.50 1.26 4.96
CA LEU A 177 9.83 2.34 4.03
C LEU A 177 11.27 2.84 4.26
N LYS A 178 11.67 3.07 5.51
CA LYS A 178 13.04 3.50 5.86
C LYS A 178 14.07 2.48 5.38
N ALA A 179 13.85 1.19 5.64
CA ALA A 179 14.75 0.13 5.19
C ALA A 179 14.84 0.07 3.66
N TYR A 180 13.71 0.23 2.96
CA TYR A 180 13.68 0.29 1.50
C TYR A 180 14.50 1.47 0.94
N ILE A 181 14.31 2.67 1.50
CA ILE A 181 15.06 3.88 1.09
C ILE A 181 16.57 3.69 1.34
N GLN A 182 16.95 3.18 2.51
CA GLN A 182 18.35 2.92 2.85
C GLN A 182 18.97 1.91 1.90
N HIS A 183 18.26 0.84 1.58
CA HIS A 183 18.73 -0.16 0.61
C HIS A 183 18.93 0.46 -0.78
N LYS A 184 17.96 1.23 -1.27
CA LYS A 184 18.04 1.90 -2.56
C LYS A 184 19.17 2.95 -2.63
N SER A 185 19.35 3.73 -1.58
CA SER A 185 20.45 4.69 -1.49
C SER A 185 21.81 3.99 -1.52
N LYS A 186 21.95 2.85 -0.83
CA LYS A 186 23.17 2.04 -0.87
C LYS A 186 23.45 1.47 -2.27
N GLU A 187 22.42 0.87 -2.91
CA GLU A 187 22.55 0.38 -4.29
C GLU A 187 23.03 1.48 -5.24
N GLN A 188 22.43 2.66 -5.14
CA GLN A 188 22.82 3.80 -5.99
C GLN A 188 24.25 4.27 -5.73
N THR A 189 24.67 4.35 -4.46
CA THR A 189 26.04 4.74 -4.10
C THR A 189 27.05 3.73 -4.63
N GLU A 190 26.79 2.43 -4.51
CA GLU A 190 27.64 1.37 -5.05
C GLU A 190 27.72 1.44 -6.57
N SER A 191 26.61 1.66 -7.25
CA SER A 191 26.57 1.82 -8.71
C SER A 191 27.41 3.02 -9.18
N LEU A 192 27.26 4.17 -8.53
CA LEU A 192 28.06 5.37 -8.84
C LEU A 192 29.57 5.15 -8.60
N LYS A 193 29.93 4.41 -7.57
CA LYS A 193 31.31 4.04 -7.28
C LYS A 193 31.86 3.17 -8.40
N ILE A 194 31.17 2.10 -8.79
CA ILE A 194 31.56 1.21 -9.90
C ILE A 194 31.68 2.00 -11.20
N MET A 195 30.71 2.89 -11.49
CA MET A 195 30.73 3.73 -12.70
C MET A 195 32.04 4.55 -12.82
N ARG A 196 32.46 5.15 -11.70
CA ARG A 196 33.68 6.00 -11.66
C ARG A 196 35.00 5.19 -11.71
N GLU A 197 35.08 4.14 -10.90
CA GLU A 197 36.29 3.33 -10.76
C GLU A 197 36.56 2.51 -12.03
N GLU A 198 35.53 1.99 -12.68
CA GLU A 198 35.61 1.10 -13.82
C GLU A 198 35.38 1.80 -15.16
N ASN A 199 35.13 3.11 -15.15
CA ASN A 199 34.82 3.90 -16.36
C ASN A 199 33.72 3.24 -17.21
N LEU A 200 32.60 2.90 -16.57
CA LEU A 200 31.42 2.30 -17.16
C LEU A 200 30.29 3.34 -17.29
N ASN A 201 29.36 3.08 -18.20
CA ASN A 201 28.13 3.88 -18.18
C ASN A 201 27.20 3.46 -16.99
N GLU A 202 26.20 4.29 -16.71
CA GLU A 202 25.29 4.11 -15.57
C GLU A 202 24.62 2.72 -15.58
N ARG A 203 24.07 2.28 -16.72
CA ARG A 203 23.42 0.96 -16.84
C ARG A 203 24.40 -0.20 -16.62
N GLN A 204 25.59 -0.13 -17.18
CA GLN A 204 26.64 -1.14 -17.00
C GLN A 204 27.07 -1.23 -15.54
N ALA A 205 27.22 -0.11 -14.87
CA ALA A 205 27.55 -0.05 -13.45
C ALA A 205 26.41 -0.63 -12.59
N GLU A 206 25.15 -0.32 -12.91
CA GLU A 206 24.00 -0.91 -12.22
C GLU A 206 23.89 -2.43 -12.45
N ILE A 207 24.14 -2.91 -13.67
CA ILE A 207 24.20 -4.35 -13.97
C ILE A 207 25.26 -5.04 -13.09
N LEU A 208 26.47 -4.48 -12.99
CA LEU A 208 27.50 -5.03 -12.11
C LEU A 208 27.14 -4.98 -10.63
N ALA A 209 26.49 -3.91 -10.17
CA ALA A 209 26.04 -3.80 -8.79
C ALA A 209 25.02 -4.91 -8.43
N LEU A 210 24.18 -5.34 -9.38
CA LEU A 210 23.26 -6.47 -9.16
C LEU A 210 23.99 -7.76 -8.83
N TYR A 211 25.08 -8.05 -9.52
CA TYR A 211 25.87 -9.26 -9.28
C TYR A 211 26.67 -9.19 -7.98
N LYS A 212 27.17 -8.01 -7.59
CA LYS A 212 27.84 -7.83 -6.29
C LYS A 212 26.90 -8.09 -5.10
N ASN A 213 25.64 -7.69 -5.26
CA ASN A 213 24.62 -7.87 -4.20
C ASN A 213 24.05 -9.30 -4.14
N LYS A 214 24.10 -10.05 -5.26
CA LYS A 214 23.66 -11.46 -5.34
C LYS A 214 24.55 -12.20 -6.31
N THR A 215 25.51 -12.94 -5.79
CA THR A 215 26.49 -13.71 -6.59
C THR A 215 25.86 -14.76 -7.51
N ASP A 216 24.67 -15.26 -7.19
CA ASP A 216 23.95 -16.24 -8.01
C ASP A 216 22.98 -15.57 -9.03
N THR A 217 23.13 -14.25 -9.23
CA THR A 217 22.34 -13.55 -10.24
C THR A 217 22.68 -14.06 -11.63
N VAL A 218 21.67 -14.36 -12.42
CA VAL A 218 21.80 -14.73 -13.83
C VAL A 218 20.90 -13.79 -14.62
N LEU A 219 21.45 -13.08 -15.59
CA LEU A 219 20.71 -12.16 -16.44
C LEU A 219 20.63 -12.64 -17.88
N THR A 220 19.54 -12.28 -18.53
CA THR A 220 19.34 -12.42 -19.97
C THR A 220 19.17 -11.03 -20.60
N VAL A 221 19.35 -10.93 -21.91
CA VAL A 221 19.11 -9.67 -22.64
C VAL A 221 17.69 -9.13 -22.38
N LYS A 222 16.67 -10.00 -22.34
CA LYS A 222 15.27 -9.60 -22.07
C LYS A 222 15.07 -8.99 -20.70
N GLU A 223 15.75 -9.52 -19.67
CA GLU A 223 15.68 -8.97 -18.31
C GLU A 223 16.32 -7.59 -18.24
N VAL A 224 17.45 -7.39 -18.93
CA VAL A 224 18.12 -6.08 -19.05
C VAL A 224 17.22 -5.09 -19.80
N GLN A 225 16.64 -5.51 -20.94
CA GLN A 225 15.67 -4.68 -21.67
C GLN A 225 14.51 -4.22 -20.78
N SER A 226 13.87 -5.17 -20.09
CA SER A 226 12.70 -4.89 -19.24
C SER A 226 13.09 -3.99 -18.06
N ARG A 227 14.24 -4.22 -17.44
CA ARG A 227 14.68 -3.49 -16.26
C ARG A 227 15.06 -2.05 -16.55
N PHE A 228 15.70 -1.81 -17.67
CA PHE A 228 16.23 -0.49 -18.05
C PHE A 228 15.41 0.21 -19.14
N ALA A 229 14.31 -0.40 -19.58
CA ALA A 229 13.44 0.10 -20.65
C ALA A 229 14.22 0.48 -21.93
N VAL A 230 15.17 -0.38 -22.35
CA VAL A 230 16.03 -0.17 -23.53
C VAL A 230 15.78 -1.18 -24.63
N SER A 231 16.26 -0.89 -25.85
CA SER A 231 16.17 -1.79 -26.99
C SER A 231 17.06 -3.04 -26.83
N ASP A 232 16.74 -4.12 -27.58
CA ASP A 232 17.57 -5.35 -27.60
C ASP A 232 19.02 -5.07 -27.97
N PRO A 233 19.35 -4.29 -29.04
CA PRO A 233 20.73 -3.96 -29.37
C PRO A 233 21.45 -3.24 -28.25
N THR A 234 20.80 -2.32 -27.55
CA THR A 234 21.38 -1.58 -26.42
C THR A 234 21.71 -2.51 -25.27
N ALA A 235 20.76 -3.37 -24.87
CA ALA A 235 20.94 -4.32 -23.80
C ALA A 235 22.08 -5.32 -24.10
N ARG A 236 22.16 -5.82 -25.35
CA ARG A 236 23.24 -6.69 -25.81
C ARG A 236 24.59 -6.00 -25.73
N ASN A 237 24.68 -4.77 -26.25
CA ASN A 237 25.91 -4.02 -26.23
C ASN A 237 26.43 -3.79 -24.80
N ASP A 238 25.56 -3.41 -23.86
CA ASP A 238 25.97 -3.23 -22.46
C ASP A 238 26.51 -4.53 -21.86
N LEU A 239 25.83 -5.67 -22.08
CA LEU A 239 26.29 -6.97 -21.59
C LEU A 239 27.63 -7.41 -22.27
N MET A 240 27.76 -7.21 -23.58
CA MET A 240 28.98 -7.53 -24.31
C MET A 240 30.18 -6.70 -23.85
N VAL A 241 30.00 -5.42 -23.53
CA VAL A 241 31.05 -4.59 -22.94
C VAL A 241 31.48 -5.17 -21.61
N LEU A 242 30.57 -5.61 -20.76
CA LEU A 242 30.88 -6.20 -19.46
C LEU A 242 31.61 -7.56 -19.62
N VAL A 243 31.22 -8.36 -20.61
CA VAL A 243 31.93 -9.61 -20.96
C VAL A 243 33.34 -9.33 -21.49
N SER A 244 33.48 -8.39 -22.43
CA SER A 244 34.81 -8.05 -23.02
C SER A 244 35.79 -7.48 -22.00
N ARG A 245 35.28 -6.79 -20.96
CA ARG A 245 36.07 -6.30 -19.82
C ARG A 245 36.33 -7.36 -18.74
N GLY A 246 35.78 -8.57 -18.90
CA GLY A 246 36.01 -9.68 -18.01
C GLY A 246 35.23 -9.68 -16.71
N TYR A 247 34.17 -8.86 -16.59
CA TYR A 247 33.28 -8.86 -15.43
C TYR A 247 32.24 -9.97 -15.48
N LEU A 248 31.72 -10.26 -16.69
CA LEU A 248 30.72 -11.29 -16.92
C LEU A 248 31.26 -12.37 -17.86
N GLU A 249 30.65 -13.53 -17.82
CA GLU A 249 30.81 -14.60 -18.80
C GLU A 249 29.48 -15.04 -19.39
N GLU A 250 29.51 -15.49 -20.64
CA GLU A 250 28.33 -15.98 -21.36
C GLU A 250 28.15 -17.49 -21.15
N ILE A 251 26.94 -17.91 -20.76
CA ILE A 251 26.56 -19.32 -20.71
C ILE A 251 25.53 -19.57 -21.80
N HIS A 252 25.88 -20.33 -22.81
CA HIS A 252 24.96 -20.74 -23.85
C HIS A 252 24.09 -21.92 -23.38
N VAL A 253 22.79 -21.64 -23.15
CA VAL A 253 21.81 -22.66 -22.76
C VAL A 253 21.35 -23.47 -23.98
N ASN A 254 21.23 -22.81 -25.15
CA ASN A 254 20.99 -23.40 -26.44
C ASN A 254 21.44 -22.41 -27.56
N LYS A 255 21.20 -22.77 -28.84
CA LYS A 255 21.62 -21.93 -30.00
C LYS A 255 21.06 -20.48 -29.98
N VAL A 256 20.02 -20.20 -29.19
CA VAL A 256 19.32 -18.91 -29.19
C VAL A 256 19.37 -18.23 -27.82
N LYS A 257 19.43 -19.01 -26.74
CA LYS A 257 19.34 -18.48 -25.35
C LYS A 257 20.70 -18.42 -24.69
N VAL A 258 21.15 -17.19 -24.43
CA VAL A 258 22.38 -16.89 -23.70
C VAL A 258 22.01 -16.31 -22.33
N LYS A 259 22.74 -16.72 -21.32
CA LYS A 259 22.69 -16.21 -19.96
C LYS A 259 24.05 -15.58 -19.62
N TYR A 260 24.00 -14.53 -18.82
CA TYR A 260 25.18 -13.82 -18.35
C TYR A 260 25.32 -14.02 -16.85
N VAL A 261 26.49 -14.40 -16.40
CA VAL A 261 26.84 -14.63 -14.98
C VAL A 261 28.12 -13.88 -14.64
N ILE A 262 28.33 -13.63 -13.35
CA ILE A 262 29.58 -13.01 -12.91
C ILE A 262 30.75 -13.96 -13.16
N LYS A 263 31.82 -13.45 -13.74
CA LYS A 263 33.03 -14.21 -13.90
C LYS A 263 33.72 -14.35 -12.54
N ARG A 264 33.98 -15.58 -12.15
CA ARG A 264 34.69 -15.92 -10.89
C ARG A 264 36.20 -15.81 -11.02
#